data_85656d9c8ca790f56a22acb0f8b1ffec
#
_entry.id   85656d9c8ca790f56a22acb0f8b1ffec
#
_cell.length_a   1.000
_cell.length_b   1.000
_cell.length_c   1.000
_cell.angle_alpha   90.00
_cell.angle_beta   90.00
_cell.angle_gamma   90.00
#
_symmetry.space_group_name_H-M   'P 1'
#
loop_
_entity.id
_entity.type
_entity.pdbx_description
1 polymer ?
#
loop_
_entity_poly.entity_id
_entity_poly.type
_entity_poly.pdbx_seq_one_letter_code
_entity_poly.pdbx_strand_id
1 'polypeptide(L)'
;MSINPSNASIYNTGAGSAATKQSTRKAARTIGILFLTIFLFAAIAVVQGATKFRLGLDLQGGTSVTLQPRVSQGGKVTTEAIDQAVGIIRQRVNSLGVAESEVSAQGTGTNRQIVISVPGETGRRVVDLVGQTAELRFRPVLAEGNAAATSSSTDTKTATLPAGVTADLNQQFAALDCSKPENRQGGGGDIPTAPLVSCDRGGFSKYILGPAEVLGTQVSKATAVISTTTASGWYVVLDFNGDGTKAFGAMTSRLAGQASPQNQAAIVLDGLVYSAPRVNEAINTGNAQITGNFSQAEASDLANVLKYGALPLAFDRGEVQQVSPTLGADQLHAGLLAGILGLVLVFLYSILYYRGLGIVSVGSLLVAAAITLLTFLLL
;
A
#
# COMPACT_ATOMS: atom_id res chain seq x y z
N MET A 1 -13.47 -49.18 97.94
CA MET A 1 -14.45 -49.12 96.82
C MET A 1 -13.61 -48.84 95.56
N SER A 2 -13.61 -49.81 94.65
CA SER A 2 -12.73 -50.01 93.55
C SER A 2 -13.09 -49.04 92.38
N ILE A 3 -12.09 -48.36 91.82
CA ILE A 3 -12.24 -47.64 90.54
C ILE A 3 -11.23 -48.25 89.60
N ASN A 4 -11.77 -48.77 88.52
CA ASN A 4 -11.09 -49.47 87.42
C ASN A 4 -10.59 -48.46 86.38
N PRO A 5 -9.34 -48.46 85.89
CA PRO A 5 -8.85 -47.69 84.80
C PRO A 5 -8.66 -48.60 83.53
N SER A 6 -9.51 -48.48 82.52
CA SER A 6 -9.19 -48.96 81.17
C SER A 6 -10.10 -48.34 80.14
N ASN A 7 -9.55 -47.38 79.41
CA ASN A 7 -9.80 -47.23 77.99
C ASN A 7 -8.91 -46.16 77.39
N ALA A 8 -7.68 -46.56 77.02
CA ALA A 8 -6.82 -45.78 76.17
C ALA A 8 -7.27 -46.04 74.72
N SER A 9 -7.99 -45.06 74.10
CA SER A 9 -8.40 -45.07 72.70
C SER A 9 -7.16 -44.85 71.85
N ILE A 10 -6.93 -45.82 71.02
CA ILE A 10 -5.91 -45.81 69.92
C ILE A 10 -6.28 -44.75 68.91
N TYR A 11 -5.63 -43.59 68.90
CA TYR A 11 -5.73 -42.64 67.81
C TYR A 11 -4.96 -43.17 66.60
N ASN A 12 -5.70 -43.47 65.55
CA ASN A 12 -5.25 -43.95 64.23
C ASN A 12 -4.49 -42.85 63.53
N THR A 13 -3.18 -42.84 63.55
CA THR A 13 -2.30 -41.85 62.86
C THR A 13 -2.07 -42.10 61.39
N GLY A 14 -2.85 -42.97 60.76
CA GLY A 14 -2.70 -43.37 59.33
C GLY A 14 -3.41 -42.51 58.30
N ALA A 15 -4.44 -41.70 58.67
CA ALA A 15 -5.25 -40.99 57.70
C ALA A 15 -4.65 -39.66 57.19
N GLY A 16 -3.74 -39.06 57.90
CA GLY A 16 -3.14 -37.76 57.51
C GLY A 16 -2.12 -37.82 56.37
N SER A 17 -1.43 -38.95 56.20
CA SER A 17 -0.36 -39.10 55.20
C SER A 17 -0.86 -39.33 53.77
N ALA A 18 -2.04 -39.94 53.59
CA ALA A 18 -2.61 -40.19 52.27
C ALA A 18 -3.28 -38.95 51.65
N ALA A 19 -3.94 -38.13 52.46
CA ALA A 19 -4.61 -36.90 52.04
C ALA A 19 -3.58 -35.81 51.61
N THR A 20 -2.46 -35.68 52.31
CA THR A 20 -1.36 -34.76 51.92
C THR A 20 -0.66 -35.18 50.63
N LYS A 21 -0.42 -36.46 50.38
CA LYS A 21 0.16 -36.97 49.14
C LYS A 21 -0.76 -36.78 47.93
N GLN A 22 -2.07 -36.84 48.10
CA GLN A 22 -3.05 -36.66 47.03
C GLN A 22 -3.21 -35.18 46.67
N SER A 23 -3.13 -34.26 47.61
CA SER A 23 -3.13 -32.81 47.40
C SER A 23 -1.88 -32.34 46.66
N THR A 24 -0.70 -32.80 47.04
CA THR A 24 0.57 -32.46 46.37
C THR A 24 0.64 -32.99 44.91
N ARG A 25 0.09 -34.19 44.64
CA ARG A 25 0.00 -34.73 43.29
C ARG A 25 -0.94 -33.92 42.36
N LYS A 26 -2.06 -33.40 42.90
CA LYS A 26 -2.96 -32.50 42.11
C LYS A 26 -2.27 -31.17 41.81
N ALA A 27 -1.62 -30.55 42.78
CA ALA A 27 -0.88 -29.32 42.58
C ALA A 27 0.27 -29.47 41.58
N ALA A 28 1.05 -30.55 41.67
CA ALA A 28 2.13 -30.85 40.73
C ALA A 28 1.62 -31.06 39.28
N ARG A 29 0.44 -31.71 39.12
CA ARG A 29 -0.21 -31.87 37.80
C ARG A 29 -0.64 -30.52 37.21
N THR A 30 -1.25 -29.64 37.99
CA THR A 30 -1.67 -28.31 37.53
C THR A 30 -0.47 -27.45 37.11
N ILE A 31 0.60 -27.47 37.89
CA ILE A 31 1.85 -26.76 37.56
C ILE A 31 2.47 -27.37 36.28
N GLY A 32 2.51 -28.70 36.15
CA GLY A 32 2.99 -29.38 34.95
C GLY A 32 2.21 -29.01 33.67
N ILE A 33 0.87 -28.94 33.76
CA ILE A 33 0.03 -28.51 32.66
C ILE A 33 0.33 -27.05 32.28
N LEU A 34 0.51 -26.18 33.25
CA LEU A 34 0.81 -24.77 33.03
C LEU A 34 2.16 -24.56 32.34
N PHE A 35 3.23 -25.28 32.76
CA PHE A 35 4.51 -25.25 32.04
C PHE A 35 4.41 -25.86 30.64
N LEU A 36 3.63 -26.91 30.46
CA LEU A 36 3.39 -27.51 29.13
C LEU A 36 2.69 -26.53 28.20
N THR A 37 1.70 -25.78 28.69
CA THR A 37 1.01 -24.76 27.87
C THR A 37 1.96 -23.62 27.49
N ILE A 38 2.76 -23.10 28.38
CA ILE A 38 3.77 -22.07 28.08
C ILE A 38 4.76 -22.59 27.03
N PHE A 39 5.27 -23.80 27.22
CA PHE A 39 6.20 -24.41 26.27
C PHE A 39 5.55 -24.61 24.88
N LEU A 40 4.29 -25.03 24.84
CA LEU A 40 3.54 -25.19 23.58
C LEU A 40 3.37 -23.84 22.85
N PHE A 41 2.98 -22.78 23.57
CA PHE A 41 2.87 -21.44 23.00
C PHE A 41 4.23 -20.92 22.50
N ALA A 42 5.30 -21.14 23.25
CA ALA A 42 6.65 -20.77 22.84
C ALA A 42 7.11 -21.54 21.60
N ALA A 43 6.82 -22.84 21.53
CA ALA A 43 7.13 -23.68 20.36
C ALA A 43 6.36 -23.21 19.11
N ILE A 44 5.08 -22.89 19.24
CA ILE A 44 4.26 -22.34 18.16
C ILE A 44 4.83 -21.00 17.67
N ALA A 45 5.22 -20.09 18.58
CA ALA A 45 5.81 -18.80 18.25
C ALA A 45 7.12 -18.96 17.44
N VAL A 46 7.98 -19.90 17.85
CA VAL A 46 9.25 -20.21 17.14
C VAL A 46 8.98 -20.81 15.76
N VAL A 47 8.05 -21.76 15.65
CA VAL A 47 7.71 -22.42 14.38
C VAL A 47 7.09 -21.42 13.37
N GLN A 48 6.31 -20.45 13.86
CA GLN A 48 5.73 -19.39 13.03
C GLN A 48 6.72 -18.26 12.72
N GLY A 49 7.94 -18.30 13.24
CA GLY A 49 8.93 -17.23 13.06
C GLY A 49 8.54 -15.91 13.72
N ALA A 50 7.58 -15.93 14.65
CA ALA A 50 7.10 -14.77 15.39
C ALA A 50 8.15 -14.35 16.44
N THR A 51 9.28 -13.78 15.98
CA THR A 51 10.39 -13.34 16.85
C THR A 51 10.39 -11.84 17.10
N LYS A 52 9.53 -11.08 16.41
CA LYS A 52 9.44 -9.62 16.54
C LYS A 52 8.03 -9.20 16.91
N PHE A 53 7.92 -8.26 17.84
CA PHE A 53 6.64 -7.63 18.15
C PHE A 53 6.22 -6.71 17.03
N ARG A 54 4.97 -6.81 16.59
CA ARG A 54 4.35 -5.86 15.67
C ARG A 54 3.94 -4.63 16.48
N LEU A 55 4.77 -3.62 16.45
CA LEU A 55 4.51 -2.35 17.12
C LEU A 55 3.71 -1.44 16.18
N GLY A 56 2.79 -0.66 16.73
CA GLY A 56 2.04 0.34 15.94
C GLY A 56 2.95 1.43 15.36
N LEU A 57 2.41 2.16 14.38
CA LEU A 57 3.10 3.25 13.69
C LEU A 57 3.67 4.30 14.65
N ASP A 58 2.97 4.57 15.74
CA ASP A 58 3.36 5.54 16.78
C ASP A 58 4.66 5.17 17.51
N LEU A 59 4.99 3.88 17.53
CA LEU A 59 6.18 3.36 18.21
C LEU A 59 7.32 2.99 17.26
N GLN A 60 6.99 2.57 16.03
CA GLN A 60 8.00 2.25 15.00
C GLN A 60 8.37 3.46 14.15
N GLY A 61 7.54 4.49 14.15
CA GLY A 61 7.59 5.57 13.18
C GLY A 61 7.12 5.13 11.79
N GLY A 62 6.79 6.07 10.95
CA GLY A 62 6.32 5.80 9.61
C GLY A 62 5.46 6.92 9.04
N THR A 63 4.76 6.61 7.96
CA THR A 63 3.89 7.57 7.28
C THR A 63 2.47 7.01 7.19
N SER A 64 1.49 7.79 7.63
CA SER A 64 0.07 7.53 7.40
C SER A 64 -0.48 8.55 6.41
N VAL A 65 -1.26 8.09 5.45
CA VAL A 65 -1.94 8.96 4.48
C VAL A 65 -3.41 8.59 4.39
N THR A 66 -4.24 9.61 4.32
CA THR A 66 -5.67 9.48 4.08
C THR A 66 -5.96 9.82 2.62
N LEU A 67 -6.62 8.93 1.90
CA LEU A 67 -7.09 9.13 0.54
C LEU A 67 -8.61 9.36 0.56
N GLN A 68 -9.04 10.51 0.04
CA GLN A 68 -10.45 10.86 -0.08
C GLN A 68 -10.94 10.60 -1.50
N PRO A 69 -12.04 9.86 -1.70
CA PRO A 69 -12.56 9.59 -3.03
C PRO A 69 -13.04 10.89 -3.66
N ARG A 70 -12.60 11.16 -4.90
CA ARG A 70 -13.09 12.25 -5.73
C ARG A 70 -14.27 11.76 -6.55
N VAL A 71 -15.39 12.42 -6.44
CA VAL A 71 -16.56 12.15 -7.29
C VAL A 71 -16.32 12.82 -8.64
N SER A 72 -16.00 12.04 -9.67
CA SER A 72 -16.01 12.52 -11.05
C SER A 72 -17.45 12.84 -11.48
N GLN A 73 -17.64 13.77 -12.41
CA GLN A 73 -18.96 14.17 -12.91
C GLN A 73 -19.81 12.93 -13.28
N GLY A 74 -20.88 12.68 -12.51
CA GLY A 74 -21.83 11.57 -12.72
C GLY A 74 -21.49 10.25 -12.03
N GLY A 75 -20.34 10.12 -11.35
CA GLY A 75 -19.97 8.94 -10.56
C GLY A 75 -20.60 8.95 -9.16
N LYS A 76 -20.87 7.75 -8.61
CA LYS A 76 -21.24 7.58 -7.21
C LYS A 76 -20.12 6.84 -6.49
N VAL A 77 -19.73 7.32 -5.32
CA VAL A 77 -18.85 6.57 -4.44
C VAL A 77 -19.67 5.42 -3.85
N THR A 78 -19.37 4.18 -4.29
CA THR A 78 -20.01 2.98 -3.76
C THR A 78 -19.08 2.26 -2.79
N THR A 79 -19.64 1.50 -1.88
CA THR A 79 -18.87 0.69 -0.93
C THR A 79 -17.98 -0.31 -1.66
N GLU A 80 -18.50 -0.93 -2.71
CA GLU A 80 -17.82 -1.92 -3.54
C GLU A 80 -16.60 -1.32 -4.25
N ALA A 81 -16.73 -0.09 -4.78
CA ALA A 81 -15.61 0.63 -5.42
C ALA A 81 -14.50 0.96 -4.41
N ILE A 82 -14.85 1.37 -3.20
CA ILE A 82 -13.87 1.60 -2.13
C ILE A 82 -13.18 0.31 -1.72
N ASP A 83 -13.93 -0.78 -1.53
CA ASP A 83 -13.37 -2.08 -1.13
C ASP A 83 -12.46 -2.66 -2.23
N GLN A 84 -12.82 -2.49 -3.50
CA GLN A 84 -11.96 -2.83 -4.63
C GLN A 84 -10.69 -1.97 -4.65
N ALA A 85 -10.80 -0.65 -4.41
CA ALA A 85 -9.64 0.24 -4.32
C ALA A 85 -8.70 -0.17 -3.18
N VAL A 86 -9.22 -0.51 -2.00
CA VAL A 86 -8.43 -1.05 -0.87
C VAL A 86 -7.67 -2.30 -1.28
N GLY A 87 -8.31 -3.21 -2.03
CA GLY A 87 -7.67 -4.43 -2.55
C GLY A 87 -6.48 -4.12 -3.47
N ILE A 88 -6.69 -3.23 -4.45
CA ILE A 88 -5.65 -2.81 -5.41
C ILE A 88 -4.50 -2.09 -4.70
N ILE A 89 -4.83 -1.14 -3.81
CA ILE A 89 -3.84 -0.39 -3.02
C ILE A 89 -2.99 -1.32 -2.17
N ARG A 90 -3.62 -2.28 -1.48
CA ARG A 90 -2.89 -3.29 -0.68
C ARG A 90 -1.95 -4.12 -1.53
N GLN A 91 -2.37 -4.55 -2.71
CA GLN A 91 -1.49 -5.29 -3.63
C GLN A 91 -0.30 -4.44 -4.10
N ARG A 92 -0.53 -3.17 -4.44
CA ARG A 92 0.53 -2.23 -4.84
C ARG A 92 1.54 -2.03 -3.70
N VAL A 93 1.07 -1.76 -2.48
CA VAL A 93 1.93 -1.56 -1.29
C VAL A 93 2.75 -2.81 -0.99
N ASN A 94 2.12 -3.99 -1.01
CA ASN A 94 2.81 -5.27 -0.78
C ASN A 94 3.88 -5.54 -1.85
N SER A 95 3.63 -5.17 -3.11
CA SER A 95 4.60 -5.35 -4.20
C SER A 95 5.85 -4.48 -4.07
N LEU A 96 5.77 -3.40 -3.29
CA LEU A 96 6.91 -2.53 -2.96
C LEU A 96 7.78 -3.08 -1.82
N GLY A 97 7.47 -4.27 -1.30
CA GLY A 97 8.23 -4.93 -0.25
C GLY A 97 7.94 -4.41 1.17
N VAL A 98 6.86 -3.66 1.36
CA VAL A 98 6.45 -3.12 2.66
C VAL A 98 5.37 -4.04 3.25
N ALA A 99 5.80 -5.20 3.76
CA ALA A 99 4.91 -6.27 4.21
C ALA A 99 4.08 -5.93 5.46
N GLU A 100 4.48 -4.93 6.25
CA GLU A 100 3.81 -4.54 7.50
C GLU A 100 2.87 -3.33 7.33
N SER A 101 2.55 -2.95 6.08
CA SER A 101 1.64 -1.84 5.83
C SER A 101 0.19 -2.22 6.05
N GLU A 102 -0.58 -1.33 6.67
CA GLU A 102 -2.00 -1.46 6.86
C GLU A 102 -2.77 -0.58 5.87
N VAL A 103 -3.72 -1.17 5.14
CA VAL A 103 -4.63 -0.46 4.24
C VAL A 103 -6.05 -0.77 4.67
N SER A 104 -6.77 0.24 5.13
CA SER A 104 -8.13 0.09 5.64
C SER A 104 -9.06 1.20 5.15
N ALA A 105 -10.34 0.86 4.93
CA ALA A 105 -11.36 1.85 4.67
C ALA A 105 -11.97 2.34 5.99
N GLN A 106 -12.07 3.66 6.17
CA GLN A 106 -12.65 4.29 7.35
C GLN A 106 -13.81 5.19 6.95
N GLY A 107 -14.77 5.40 7.88
CA GLY A 107 -15.96 6.20 7.64
C GLY A 107 -17.14 5.39 7.10
N THR A 108 -18.27 6.06 6.89
CA THR A 108 -19.55 5.45 6.46
C THR A 108 -20.17 6.22 5.29
N GLY A 109 -20.90 5.50 4.43
CA GLY A 109 -21.60 6.11 3.30
C GLY A 109 -20.67 6.80 2.31
N THR A 110 -21.00 8.02 1.93
CA THR A 110 -20.23 8.83 0.95
C THR A 110 -18.95 9.44 1.53
N ASN A 111 -18.77 9.41 2.85
CA ASN A 111 -17.60 9.94 3.55
C ASN A 111 -16.56 8.83 3.85
N ARG A 112 -16.64 7.70 3.15
CA ARG A 112 -15.62 6.65 3.27
C ARG A 112 -14.31 7.13 2.64
N GLN A 113 -13.23 6.96 3.39
CA GLN A 113 -11.86 7.27 2.99
C GLN A 113 -10.97 6.06 3.18
N ILE A 114 -9.85 6.02 2.49
CA ILE A 114 -8.87 4.94 2.64
C ILE A 114 -7.69 5.49 3.44
N VAL A 115 -7.36 4.83 4.54
CA VAL A 115 -6.18 5.13 5.36
C VAL A 115 -5.12 4.08 5.08
N ILE A 116 -3.92 4.56 4.76
CA ILE A 116 -2.75 3.75 4.46
C ILE A 116 -1.69 4.10 5.48
N SER A 117 -1.27 3.12 6.27
CA SER A 117 -0.22 3.26 7.27
C SER A 117 0.98 2.42 6.86
N VAL A 118 2.12 3.06 6.67
CA VAL A 118 3.36 2.43 6.20
C VAL A 118 4.44 2.67 7.24
N PRO A 119 4.93 1.63 7.94
CA PRO A 119 6.01 1.77 8.90
C PRO A 119 7.35 2.04 8.19
N GLY A 120 8.24 2.75 8.88
CA GLY A 120 9.60 3.04 8.42
C GLY A 120 9.73 4.25 7.49
N GLU A 121 10.94 4.47 6.99
CA GLU A 121 11.30 5.67 6.21
C GLU A 121 10.82 5.65 4.74
N THR A 122 10.45 4.49 4.23
CA THR A 122 9.98 4.31 2.84
C THR A 122 8.56 4.82 2.60
N GLY A 123 7.86 5.25 3.65
CA GLY A 123 6.46 5.65 3.60
C GLY A 123 6.14 6.72 2.58
N ARG A 124 6.99 7.74 2.38
CA ARG A 124 6.76 8.80 1.38
C ARG A 124 6.66 8.25 -0.04
N ARG A 125 7.60 7.40 -0.44
CA ARG A 125 7.61 6.80 -1.78
C ARG A 125 6.36 5.95 -2.01
N VAL A 126 5.95 5.20 -1.00
CA VAL A 126 4.74 4.38 -1.07
C VAL A 126 3.50 5.26 -1.21
N VAL A 127 3.40 6.33 -0.43
CA VAL A 127 2.29 7.31 -0.51
C VAL A 127 2.19 7.94 -1.89
N ASP A 128 3.33 8.31 -2.49
CA ASP A 128 3.37 8.92 -3.82
C ASP A 128 2.89 7.97 -4.92
N LEU A 129 3.26 6.68 -4.82
CA LEU A 129 2.90 5.66 -5.81
C LEU A 129 1.45 5.18 -5.65
N VAL A 130 0.98 5.07 -4.42
CA VAL A 130 -0.36 4.52 -4.12
C VAL A 130 -1.47 5.52 -4.45
N GLY A 131 -1.19 6.82 -4.32
CA GLY A 131 -2.15 7.88 -4.65
C GLY A 131 -2.40 8.10 -6.15
N GLN A 132 -1.61 7.44 -7.02
CA GLN A 132 -1.82 7.50 -8.45
C GLN A 132 -2.99 6.62 -8.86
N THR A 133 -3.93 7.20 -9.61
CA THR A 133 -5.10 6.47 -10.13
C THR A 133 -4.67 5.38 -11.11
N ALA A 134 -3.53 5.58 -11.77
CA ALA A 134 -2.95 4.70 -12.79
C ALA A 134 -3.90 4.40 -13.96
N GLU A 135 -4.66 5.39 -14.34
CA GLU A 135 -5.51 5.32 -15.53
C GLU A 135 -4.63 5.37 -16.78
N LEU A 136 -4.29 4.19 -17.29
CA LEU A 136 -3.52 4.05 -18.53
C LEU A 136 -4.46 4.15 -19.75
N ARG A 137 -4.09 4.97 -20.73
CA ARG A 137 -4.80 5.12 -21.99
C ARG A 137 -3.84 5.28 -23.16
N PHE A 138 -4.19 4.68 -24.29
CA PHE A 138 -3.49 4.91 -25.55
C PHE A 138 -4.36 5.80 -26.44
N ARG A 139 -3.77 6.91 -26.87
CA ARG A 139 -4.45 7.94 -27.64
C ARG A 139 -3.67 8.29 -28.89
N PRO A 140 -4.31 8.52 -30.04
CA PRO A 140 -3.65 9.05 -31.22
C PRO A 140 -3.22 10.51 -30.96
N VAL A 141 -2.03 10.88 -31.41
CA VAL A 141 -1.59 12.28 -31.38
C VAL A 141 -2.21 13.03 -32.58
N LEU A 142 -2.87 14.15 -32.30
CA LEU A 142 -3.43 15.04 -33.33
C LEU A 142 -2.49 16.22 -33.60
N ALA A 143 -1.85 16.76 -32.54
CA ALA A 143 -0.84 17.81 -32.65
C ALA A 143 0.17 17.72 -31.54
N GLU A 144 1.39 18.16 -31.78
CA GLU A 144 2.50 18.26 -30.84
C GLU A 144 3.12 19.67 -30.90
N GLY A 145 3.57 20.19 -29.78
CA GLY A 145 4.23 21.49 -29.69
C GLY A 145 5.15 21.61 -28.50
N ASN A 146 5.92 22.68 -28.47
CA ASN A 146 6.84 23.00 -27.39
C ASN A 146 6.09 23.27 -26.07
N ALA A 147 6.73 23.00 -24.94
CA ALA A 147 6.15 23.13 -23.61
C ALA A 147 5.59 24.51 -23.26
N ALA A 148 6.22 25.58 -23.74
CA ALA A 148 5.85 26.94 -23.42
C ALA A 148 4.46 27.33 -23.97
N ALA A 149 3.74 28.16 -23.26
CA ALA A 149 2.55 28.79 -23.80
C ALA A 149 2.93 29.64 -25.02
N THR A 150 2.18 29.47 -26.09
CA THR A 150 2.34 30.30 -27.28
C THR A 150 1.29 31.40 -27.24
N SER A 151 1.71 32.66 -27.38
CA SER A 151 0.78 33.75 -27.57
C SER A 151 -0.06 33.44 -28.83
N SER A 152 -1.36 33.33 -28.70
CA SER A 152 -2.25 33.22 -29.84
C SER A 152 -2.08 34.50 -30.66
N SER A 153 -1.23 34.45 -31.69
CA SER A 153 -1.29 35.50 -32.72
C SER A 153 -2.66 35.42 -33.34
N THR A 154 -3.36 36.52 -33.33
CA THR A 154 -4.76 36.70 -33.80
C THR A 154 -4.94 36.44 -35.28
N ASP A 155 -3.96 35.90 -35.98
CA ASP A 155 -4.01 35.54 -37.41
C ASP A 155 -4.59 34.14 -37.63
N THR A 156 -5.79 33.91 -37.06
CA THR A 156 -6.53 32.64 -37.15
C THR A 156 -7.21 32.46 -38.56
N LYS A 157 -6.85 33.23 -39.58
CA LYS A 157 -7.63 33.23 -40.83
C LYS A 157 -7.16 32.20 -41.87
N THR A 158 -6.05 31.47 -41.68
CA THR A 158 -5.55 30.56 -42.73
C THR A 158 -4.82 29.29 -42.27
N ALA A 159 -4.71 29.01 -40.98
CA ALA A 159 -4.12 27.75 -40.58
C ALA A 159 -5.19 26.65 -40.59
N THR A 160 -5.09 25.75 -41.58
CA THR A 160 -5.92 24.53 -41.61
C THR A 160 -5.59 23.72 -40.37
N LEU A 161 -6.54 23.66 -39.43
CA LEU A 161 -6.38 22.84 -38.22
C LEU A 161 -6.25 21.37 -38.59
N PRO A 162 -5.41 20.58 -37.90
CA PRO A 162 -5.35 19.15 -38.13
C PRO A 162 -6.72 18.49 -37.95
N ALA A 163 -6.96 17.41 -38.69
CA ALA A 163 -8.22 16.67 -38.60
C ALA A 163 -8.49 16.26 -37.13
N GLY A 164 -9.69 16.58 -36.61
CA GLY A 164 -10.09 16.29 -35.23
C GLY A 164 -9.72 17.37 -34.20
N VAL A 165 -9.04 18.45 -34.59
CA VAL A 165 -8.72 19.57 -33.70
C VAL A 165 -9.76 20.68 -33.88
N THR A 166 -10.50 20.99 -32.83
CA THR A 166 -11.43 22.13 -32.78
C THR A 166 -10.70 23.42 -32.41
N ALA A 167 -11.31 24.56 -32.70
CA ALA A 167 -10.75 25.87 -32.32
C ALA A 167 -10.55 26.01 -30.81
N ASP A 168 -11.46 25.46 -30.00
CA ASP A 168 -11.37 25.43 -28.56
C ASP A 168 -10.17 24.60 -28.06
N LEU A 169 -9.98 23.40 -28.60
CA LEU A 169 -8.81 22.57 -28.29
C LEU A 169 -7.49 23.27 -28.64
N ASN A 170 -7.47 23.96 -29.79
CA ASN A 170 -6.29 24.71 -30.20
C ASN A 170 -6.01 25.91 -29.28
N GLN A 171 -7.05 26.57 -28.76
CA GLN A 171 -6.90 27.65 -27.78
C GLN A 171 -6.39 27.12 -26.46
N GLN A 172 -6.93 26.00 -25.95
CA GLN A 172 -6.44 25.33 -24.74
C GLN A 172 -4.98 24.91 -24.90
N PHE A 173 -4.62 24.34 -26.05
CA PHE A 173 -3.26 23.93 -26.35
C PHE A 173 -2.29 25.12 -26.39
N ALA A 174 -2.68 26.24 -27.00
CA ALA A 174 -1.86 27.45 -27.01
C ALA A 174 -1.63 28.01 -25.61
N ALA A 175 -2.67 28.03 -24.78
CA ALA A 175 -2.63 28.55 -23.41
C ALA A 175 -1.87 27.65 -22.43
N LEU A 176 -1.79 26.34 -22.70
CA LEU A 176 -1.14 25.38 -21.82
C LEU A 176 0.37 25.63 -21.78
N ASP A 177 0.92 25.83 -20.58
CA ASP A 177 2.34 25.97 -20.29
C ASP A 177 2.84 24.76 -19.50
N CYS A 178 3.49 23.83 -20.18
CA CYS A 178 4.01 22.60 -19.58
C CYS A 178 5.35 22.79 -18.86
N SER A 179 5.98 23.95 -18.94
CA SER A 179 7.17 24.25 -18.13
C SER A 179 6.84 24.40 -16.65
N LYS A 180 5.57 24.73 -16.33
CA LYS A 180 5.07 24.90 -14.96
C LYS A 180 4.73 23.56 -14.30
N PRO A 181 5.29 23.25 -13.11
CA PRO A 181 5.04 21.99 -12.41
C PRO A 181 3.55 21.73 -12.10
N GLU A 182 2.77 22.79 -11.82
CA GLU A 182 1.33 22.68 -11.55
C GLU A 182 0.54 22.06 -12.69
N ASN A 183 0.95 22.28 -13.94
CA ASN A 183 0.29 21.74 -15.14
C ASN A 183 0.71 20.29 -15.45
N ARG A 184 1.63 19.73 -14.65
CA ARG A 184 2.15 18.37 -14.78
C ARG A 184 1.83 17.49 -13.58
N GLN A 185 0.86 17.85 -12.78
CA GLN A 185 0.50 17.06 -11.58
C GLN A 185 -0.34 15.82 -11.91
N GLY A 186 -0.96 15.76 -13.09
CA GLY A 186 -1.86 14.67 -13.47
C GLY A 186 -3.13 14.60 -12.60
N GLY A 187 -3.92 13.55 -12.77
CA GLY A 187 -4.97 13.18 -11.81
C GLY A 187 -6.32 13.82 -11.98
N GLY A 188 -6.62 14.54 -13.04
CA GLY A 188 -7.95 15.10 -13.18
C GLY A 188 -8.43 15.33 -14.61
N GLY A 189 -9.64 14.85 -14.93
CA GLY A 189 -10.36 15.28 -16.11
C GLY A 189 -10.08 14.53 -17.40
N ASP A 190 -9.31 13.44 -17.38
CA ASP A 190 -9.12 12.63 -18.59
C ASP A 190 -10.37 11.76 -18.86
N ILE A 191 -11.21 12.22 -19.79
CA ILE A 191 -12.41 11.50 -20.25
C ILE A 191 -12.03 10.62 -21.44
N PRO A 192 -12.23 9.28 -21.39
CA PRO A 192 -11.80 8.37 -22.45
C PRO A 192 -12.35 8.72 -23.82
N THR A 193 -13.59 9.15 -23.89
CA THR A 193 -14.32 9.43 -25.15
C THR A 193 -14.09 10.83 -25.70
N ALA A 194 -13.42 11.71 -24.94
CA ALA A 194 -13.15 13.10 -25.35
C ALA A 194 -11.68 13.28 -25.74
N PRO A 195 -11.35 14.24 -26.62
CA PRO A 195 -9.98 14.68 -26.85
C PRO A 195 -9.36 15.24 -25.57
N LEU A 196 -8.04 15.20 -25.47
CA LEU A 196 -7.28 15.66 -24.31
C LEU A 196 -6.15 16.59 -24.75
N VAL A 197 -6.02 17.74 -24.09
CA VAL A 197 -4.82 18.58 -24.18
C VAL A 197 -3.96 18.32 -22.95
N SER A 198 -2.71 17.90 -23.15
CA SER A 198 -1.87 17.45 -22.05
C SER A 198 -0.40 17.74 -22.27
N CYS A 199 0.35 17.73 -21.15
CA CYS A 199 1.80 17.84 -21.10
C CYS A 199 2.47 16.45 -21.12
N ASP A 200 3.72 16.41 -21.59
CA ASP A 200 4.57 15.30 -21.26
C ASP A 200 5.03 15.38 -19.79
N ARG A 201 5.39 14.23 -19.21
CA ARG A 201 5.87 14.14 -17.83
C ARG A 201 7.12 15.02 -17.58
N GLY A 202 8.00 15.13 -18.58
CA GLY A 202 9.24 15.89 -18.49
C GLY A 202 9.05 17.40 -18.58
N GLY A 203 7.91 17.86 -19.12
CA GLY A 203 7.66 19.28 -19.35
C GLY A 203 8.40 19.85 -20.55
N PHE A 204 8.68 19.01 -21.56
CA PHE A 204 9.38 19.40 -22.79
C PHE A 204 8.41 19.65 -23.95
N SER A 205 7.32 18.91 -23.97
CA SER A 205 6.32 18.94 -25.04
C SER A 205 4.90 19.01 -24.51
N LYS A 206 3.99 19.52 -25.35
CA LYS A 206 2.54 19.47 -25.13
C LYS A 206 1.85 18.84 -26.33
N TYR A 207 0.70 18.23 -26.08
CA TYR A 207 -0.01 17.43 -27.07
C TYR A 207 -1.50 17.75 -27.12
N ILE A 208 -2.08 17.69 -28.31
CA ILE A 208 -3.52 17.46 -28.49
C ILE A 208 -3.67 16.00 -28.87
N LEU A 209 -4.45 15.28 -28.09
CA LEU A 209 -4.68 13.85 -28.22
C LEU A 209 -6.13 13.59 -28.60
N GLY A 210 -6.36 12.62 -29.47
CA GLY A 210 -7.70 12.12 -29.77
C GLY A 210 -8.30 11.32 -28.61
N PRO A 211 -9.55 10.82 -28.76
CA PRO A 211 -10.15 9.90 -27.80
C PRO A 211 -9.29 8.68 -27.54
N ALA A 212 -9.42 8.08 -26.35
CA ALA A 212 -8.69 6.87 -26.01
C ALA A 212 -9.21 5.69 -26.85
N GLU A 213 -8.31 4.96 -27.47
CA GLU A 213 -8.65 3.79 -28.29
C GLU A 213 -8.31 2.46 -27.58
N VAL A 214 -7.32 2.49 -26.65
CA VAL A 214 -7.00 1.35 -25.81
C VAL A 214 -6.96 1.83 -24.36
N LEU A 215 -7.58 1.05 -23.48
CA LEU A 215 -7.70 1.35 -22.06
C LEU A 215 -6.77 0.46 -21.23
N GLY A 216 -6.36 0.94 -20.06
CA GLY A 216 -5.54 0.16 -19.12
C GLY A 216 -6.16 -1.15 -18.66
N THR A 217 -7.49 -1.26 -18.66
CA THR A 217 -8.22 -2.51 -18.37
C THR A 217 -7.98 -3.61 -19.40
N GLN A 218 -7.43 -3.26 -20.59
CA GLN A 218 -7.08 -4.19 -21.65
C GLN A 218 -5.62 -4.65 -21.57
N VAL A 219 -4.85 -4.16 -20.58
CA VAL A 219 -3.51 -4.65 -20.27
C VAL A 219 -3.63 -5.86 -19.34
N SER A 220 -3.03 -6.97 -19.71
CA SER A 220 -3.02 -8.22 -18.93
C SER A 220 -1.76 -8.34 -18.06
N LYS A 221 -0.64 -7.75 -18.49
CA LYS A 221 0.64 -7.83 -17.80
C LYS A 221 1.48 -6.58 -18.06
N ALA A 222 2.24 -6.16 -17.05
CA ALA A 222 3.26 -5.12 -17.16
C ALA A 222 4.57 -5.61 -16.53
N THR A 223 5.70 -5.39 -17.19
CA THR A 223 7.02 -5.87 -16.72
C THR A 223 8.09 -4.83 -17.02
N ALA A 224 8.90 -4.48 -16.02
CA ALA A 224 10.08 -3.65 -16.22
C ALA A 224 11.23 -4.49 -16.80
N VAL A 225 11.86 -3.99 -17.85
CA VAL A 225 12.95 -4.66 -18.57
C VAL A 225 14.09 -3.67 -18.81
N ILE A 226 15.33 -4.16 -18.75
CA ILE A 226 16.51 -3.38 -19.14
C ILE A 226 16.86 -3.64 -20.60
N SER A 227 17.12 -2.59 -21.38
CA SER A 227 17.63 -2.73 -22.74
C SER A 227 19.11 -3.09 -22.69
N THR A 228 19.48 -4.23 -23.26
CA THR A 228 20.86 -4.66 -23.41
C THR A 228 21.48 -4.27 -24.75
N THR A 229 20.65 -3.80 -25.69
CA THR A 229 21.05 -3.53 -27.09
C THR A 229 21.08 -2.06 -27.48
N THR A 230 20.36 -1.21 -26.74
CA THR A 230 20.30 0.24 -26.97
C THR A 230 20.61 0.99 -25.70
N ALA A 231 21.21 2.17 -25.81
CA ALA A 231 21.53 3.06 -24.67
C ALA A 231 20.30 3.61 -23.93
N SER A 232 19.10 3.05 -24.16
CA SER A 232 17.82 3.57 -23.67
C SER A 232 17.45 3.13 -22.24
N GLY A 233 18.34 2.40 -21.52
CA GLY A 233 18.12 2.11 -20.09
C GLY A 233 16.92 1.18 -19.83
N TRP A 234 16.15 1.48 -18.77
CA TRP A 234 14.97 0.73 -18.38
C TRP A 234 13.72 1.17 -19.14
N TYR A 235 12.85 0.20 -19.48
CA TYR A 235 11.54 0.42 -20.10
C TYR A 235 10.52 -0.56 -19.55
N VAL A 236 9.22 -0.28 -19.77
CA VAL A 236 8.13 -1.16 -19.33
C VAL A 236 7.47 -1.79 -20.54
N VAL A 237 7.42 -3.13 -20.55
CA VAL A 237 6.68 -3.92 -21.54
C VAL A 237 5.28 -4.17 -21.02
N LEU A 238 4.30 -3.92 -21.88
CA LEU A 238 2.89 -4.19 -21.66
C LEU A 238 2.44 -5.31 -22.57
N ASP A 239 1.74 -6.29 -22.01
CA ASP A 239 1.04 -7.32 -22.79
C ASP A 239 -0.46 -7.05 -22.72
N PHE A 240 -1.14 -7.03 -23.84
CA PHE A 240 -2.57 -6.82 -23.92
C PHE A 240 -3.35 -8.15 -23.84
N ASN A 241 -4.60 -8.07 -23.40
CA ASN A 241 -5.57 -9.15 -23.59
C ASN A 241 -6.05 -9.17 -25.06
N GLY A 242 -6.93 -10.12 -25.41
CA GLY A 242 -7.40 -10.29 -26.78
C GLY A 242 -8.09 -9.05 -27.37
N ASP A 243 -8.87 -8.33 -26.57
CA ASP A 243 -9.57 -7.12 -27.02
C ASP A 243 -8.61 -5.94 -27.17
N GLY A 244 -7.65 -5.80 -26.24
CA GLY A 244 -6.60 -4.80 -26.32
C GLY A 244 -5.67 -5.03 -27.52
N THR A 245 -5.32 -6.28 -27.83
CA THR A 245 -4.52 -6.62 -29.02
C THR A 245 -5.23 -6.18 -30.30
N LYS A 246 -6.52 -6.45 -30.41
CA LYS A 246 -7.32 -6.03 -31.59
C LYS A 246 -7.41 -4.50 -31.69
N ALA A 247 -7.73 -3.83 -30.58
CA ALA A 247 -7.86 -2.37 -30.53
C ALA A 247 -6.53 -1.68 -30.86
N PHE A 248 -5.42 -2.15 -30.24
CA PHE A 248 -4.08 -1.61 -30.49
C PHE A 248 -3.59 -1.86 -31.91
N GLY A 249 -3.86 -3.06 -32.47
CA GLY A 249 -3.58 -3.39 -33.86
C GLY A 249 -4.33 -2.50 -34.84
N ALA A 250 -5.63 -2.25 -34.60
CA ALA A 250 -6.44 -1.34 -35.44
C ALA A 250 -5.92 0.11 -35.35
N MET A 251 -5.61 0.61 -34.16
CA MET A 251 -5.04 1.94 -33.94
C MET A 251 -3.70 2.08 -34.70
N THR A 252 -2.76 1.16 -34.45
CA THR A 252 -1.42 1.23 -35.06
C THR A 252 -1.44 1.07 -36.56
N SER A 253 -2.33 0.24 -37.12
CA SER A 253 -2.53 0.11 -38.60
C SER A 253 -2.96 1.42 -39.23
N ARG A 254 -3.82 2.18 -38.58
CA ARG A 254 -4.30 3.48 -39.06
C ARG A 254 -3.23 4.56 -38.91
N LEU A 255 -2.45 4.55 -37.84
CA LEU A 255 -1.43 5.55 -37.56
C LEU A 255 -0.18 5.40 -38.45
N ALA A 256 0.20 4.17 -38.78
CA ALA A 256 1.41 3.89 -39.56
C ALA A 256 1.47 4.58 -40.94
N GLY A 257 0.31 4.90 -41.55
CA GLY A 257 0.23 5.60 -42.84
C GLY A 257 0.17 7.12 -42.73
N GLN A 258 0.23 7.69 -41.52
CA GLN A 258 0.05 9.12 -41.30
C GLN A 258 1.37 9.89 -41.31
N ALA A 259 1.29 11.21 -41.53
CA ALA A 259 2.44 12.10 -41.37
C ALA A 259 2.66 12.44 -39.89
N SER A 260 3.91 12.76 -39.51
CA SER A 260 4.22 13.24 -38.15
C SER A 260 3.54 14.61 -37.89
N PRO A 261 2.97 14.82 -36.67
CA PRO A 261 2.99 13.95 -35.49
C PRO A 261 1.84 12.94 -35.41
N GLN A 262 0.94 12.89 -36.38
CA GLN A 262 -0.27 12.06 -36.38
C GLN A 262 0.03 10.55 -36.47
N ASN A 263 1.26 10.17 -36.81
CA ASN A 263 1.74 8.78 -36.77
C ASN A 263 2.27 8.37 -35.41
N GLN A 264 1.93 9.09 -34.34
CA GLN A 264 2.36 8.77 -32.98
C GLN A 264 1.18 8.23 -32.16
N ALA A 265 1.49 7.24 -31.29
CA ALA A 265 0.57 6.70 -30.31
C ALA A 265 1.02 7.18 -28.92
N ALA A 266 0.28 8.11 -28.33
CA ALA A 266 0.57 8.61 -26.98
C ALA A 266 0.13 7.59 -25.92
N ILE A 267 1.03 7.30 -25.00
CA ILE A 267 0.80 6.51 -23.79
C ILE A 267 0.56 7.49 -22.66
N VAL A 268 -0.68 7.60 -22.23
CA VAL A 268 -1.16 8.55 -21.23
C VAL A 268 -1.42 7.82 -19.93
N LEU A 269 -0.87 8.32 -18.84
CA LEU A 269 -1.11 7.81 -17.48
C LEU A 269 -1.57 8.96 -16.60
N ASP A 270 -2.74 8.83 -15.99
CA ASP A 270 -3.36 9.85 -15.15
C ASP A 270 -3.44 11.23 -15.83
N GLY A 271 -3.70 11.25 -17.13
CA GLY A 271 -3.83 12.47 -17.91
C GLY A 271 -2.52 13.10 -18.37
N LEU A 272 -1.35 12.52 -18.07
CA LEU A 272 -0.04 12.97 -18.56
C LEU A 272 0.55 12.04 -19.61
N VAL A 273 1.22 12.59 -20.60
CA VAL A 273 1.92 11.81 -21.62
C VAL A 273 3.24 11.31 -21.08
N TYR A 274 3.39 10.00 -20.98
CA TYR A 274 4.62 9.34 -20.59
C TYR A 274 5.56 9.10 -21.77
N SER A 275 4.97 8.77 -22.92
CA SER A 275 5.70 8.49 -24.15
C SER A 275 4.74 8.64 -25.32
N ALA A 276 5.22 9.12 -26.46
CA ALA A 276 4.46 9.22 -27.70
C ALA A 276 5.29 8.66 -28.88
N PRO A 277 5.55 7.33 -28.91
CA PRO A 277 6.36 6.71 -29.95
C PRO A 277 5.71 6.82 -31.32
N ARG A 278 6.55 6.93 -32.36
CA ARG A 278 6.11 6.83 -33.74
C ARG A 278 5.75 5.40 -34.09
N VAL A 279 4.66 5.24 -34.79
CA VAL A 279 4.18 3.97 -35.30
C VAL A 279 4.58 3.88 -36.76
N ASN A 280 5.55 3.03 -37.10
CA ASN A 280 6.06 2.83 -38.44
C ASN A 280 5.30 1.72 -39.19
N GLU A 281 4.74 0.77 -38.44
CA GLU A 281 4.00 -0.38 -38.97
C GLU A 281 2.90 -0.82 -38.00
N ALA A 282 1.96 -1.62 -38.49
CA ALA A 282 0.89 -2.18 -37.65
C ALA A 282 1.45 -3.15 -36.63
N ILE A 283 1.11 -2.99 -35.34
CA ILE A 283 1.55 -3.83 -34.23
C ILE A 283 0.43 -4.76 -33.81
N ASN A 284 0.44 -5.98 -34.31
CA ASN A 284 -0.56 -7.03 -34.02
C ASN A 284 -0.05 -8.09 -33.04
N THR A 285 1.14 -7.89 -32.46
CA THR A 285 1.79 -8.85 -31.56
C THR A 285 1.20 -8.86 -30.16
N GLY A 286 0.31 -7.92 -29.83
CA GLY A 286 -0.35 -7.82 -28.53
C GLY A 286 0.52 -7.25 -27.42
N ASN A 287 1.60 -6.55 -27.76
CA ASN A 287 2.46 -5.88 -26.79
C ASN A 287 2.76 -4.42 -27.20
N ALA A 288 3.09 -3.62 -26.19
CA ALA A 288 3.59 -2.25 -26.34
C ALA A 288 4.75 -2.01 -25.37
N GLN A 289 5.55 -0.98 -25.64
CA GLN A 289 6.66 -0.59 -24.79
C GLN A 289 6.51 0.87 -24.36
N ILE A 290 6.61 1.13 -23.06
CA ILE A 290 6.71 2.48 -22.52
C ILE A 290 8.19 2.79 -22.36
N THR A 291 8.72 3.63 -23.23
CA THR A 291 10.11 4.07 -23.22
C THR A 291 10.24 5.44 -22.58
N GLY A 292 11.35 5.71 -21.91
CA GLY A 292 11.67 6.98 -21.25
C GLY A 292 12.98 6.88 -20.50
N ASN A 293 13.42 7.97 -19.89
CA ASN A 293 14.59 7.98 -19.02
C ASN A 293 14.20 7.42 -17.64
N PHE A 294 13.91 6.12 -17.57
CA PHE A 294 13.57 5.46 -16.32
C PHE A 294 14.81 4.91 -15.61
N SER A 295 14.92 5.16 -14.32
CA SER A 295 15.72 4.33 -13.43
C SER A 295 15.06 2.95 -13.24
N GLN A 296 15.82 1.97 -12.75
CA GLN A 296 15.27 0.65 -12.42
C GLN A 296 14.06 0.75 -11.46
N ALA A 297 14.18 1.59 -10.46
CA ALA A 297 13.14 1.78 -9.48
C ALA A 297 11.86 2.34 -10.12
N GLU A 298 11.97 3.40 -10.93
CA GLU A 298 10.81 4.01 -11.61
C GLU A 298 10.12 3.05 -12.59
N ALA A 299 10.90 2.30 -13.37
CA ALA A 299 10.34 1.29 -14.29
C ALA A 299 9.61 0.17 -13.54
N SER A 300 10.20 -0.32 -12.42
CA SER A 300 9.59 -1.35 -11.60
C SER A 300 8.32 -0.85 -10.91
N ASP A 301 8.34 0.36 -10.38
CA ASP A 301 7.19 0.99 -9.74
C ASP A 301 6.04 1.18 -10.75
N LEU A 302 6.36 1.70 -11.94
CA LEU A 302 5.38 1.86 -13.02
C LEU A 302 4.79 0.51 -13.46
N ALA A 303 5.63 -0.51 -13.65
CA ALA A 303 5.18 -1.85 -14.01
C ALA A 303 4.25 -2.44 -12.94
N ASN A 304 4.58 -2.28 -11.66
CA ASN A 304 3.74 -2.75 -10.54
C ASN A 304 2.39 -2.01 -10.51
N VAL A 305 2.40 -0.70 -10.66
CA VAL A 305 1.17 0.11 -10.70
C VAL A 305 0.26 -0.32 -11.85
N LEU A 306 0.82 -0.53 -13.05
CA LEU A 306 0.07 -0.94 -14.23
C LEU A 306 -0.40 -2.41 -14.17
N LYS A 307 0.38 -3.29 -13.54
CA LYS A 307 0.03 -4.71 -13.34
C LYS A 307 -1.24 -4.90 -12.53
N TYR A 308 -1.44 -4.08 -11.50
CA TYR A 308 -2.60 -4.17 -10.61
C TYR A 308 -3.80 -3.33 -11.09
N GLY A 309 -3.64 -2.60 -12.20
CA GLY A 309 -4.70 -1.87 -12.86
C GLY A 309 -5.05 -0.52 -12.24
N ALA A 310 -5.96 0.19 -12.89
CA ALA A 310 -6.45 1.48 -12.45
C ALA A 310 -7.36 1.34 -11.22
N LEU A 311 -7.32 2.34 -10.35
CA LEU A 311 -8.28 2.45 -9.26
C LEU A 311 -9.68 2.75 -9.84
N PRO A 312 -10.73 2.17 -9.28
CA PRO A 312 -12.11 2.39 -9.75
C PRO A 312 -12.63 3.80 -9.48
N LEU A 313 -11.91 4.56 -8.64
CA LEU A 313 -12.20 5.94 -8.29
C LEU A 313 -10.89 6.74 -8.27
N ALA A 314 -10.99 8.02 -8.61
CA ALA A 314 -9.91 8.97 -8.35
C ALA A 314 -9.90 9.31 -6.85
N PHE A 315 -8.72 9.54 -6.30
CA PHE A 315 -8.56 9.90 -4.90
C PHE A 315 -7.73 11.18 -4.79
N ASP A 316 -8.20 12.08 -3.92
CA ASP A 316 -7.42 13.22 -3.46
C ASP A 316 -6.59 12.81 -2.24
N ARG A 317 -5.36 13.26 -2.18
CA ARG A 317 -4.55 13.12 -0.97
C ARG A 317 -5.12 14.07 0.09
N GLY A 318 -5.54 13.50 1.20
CA GLY A 318 -5.89 14.23 2.40
C GLY A 318 -4.66 14.45 3.29
N GLU A 319 -4.85 14.26 4.57
CA GLU A 319 -3.81 14.46 5.57
C GLU A 319 -2.70 13.40 5.43
N VAL A 320 -1.45 13.85 5.47
CA VAL A 320 -0.25 13.00 5.54
C VAL A 320 0.40 13.24 6.89
N GLN A 321 0.33 12.23 7.75
CA GLN A 321 0.98 12.25 9.06
C GLN A 321 2.28 11.44 9.00
N GLN A 322 3.37 12.07 9.37
CA GLN A 322 4.67 11.40 9.47
C GLN A 322 5.11 11.35 10.93
N VAL A 323 5.28 10.14 11.44
CA VAL A 323 5.81 9.89 12.79
C VAL A 323 7.27 9.53 12.67
N SER A 324 8.12 10.30 13.38
CA SER A 324 9.56 10.02 13.37
C SER A 324 9.87 8.73 14.14
N PRO A 325 10.70 7.83 13.58
CA PRO A 325 11.13 6.60 14.28
C PRO A 325 11.82 6.87 15.63
N THR A 326 12.53 8.00 15.74
CA THR A 326 13.24 8.38 16.97
C THR A 326 12.27 8.70 18.11
N LEU A 327 11.16 9.37 17.81
CA LEU A 327 10.15 9.72 18.81
C LEU A 327 9.45 8.47 19.36
N GLY A 328 9.14 7.49 18.52
CA GLY A 328 8.55 6.22 18.91
C GLY A 328 9.49 5.38 19.75
N ALA A 329 10.76 5.31 19.39
CA ALA A 329 11.78 4.57 20.16
C ALA A 329 11.98 5.16 21.56
N ASP A 330 12.04 6.48 21.70
CA ASP A 330 12.20 7.14 22.98
C ASP A 330 10.99 6.90 23.91
N GLN A 331 9.78 6.93 23.37
CA GLN A 331 8.57 6.62 24.13
C GLN A 331 8.51 5.15 24.55
N LEU A 332 8.92 4.23 23.67
CA LEU A 332 8.99 2.80 23.98
C LEU A 332 10.00 2.54 25.11
N HIS A 333 11.18 3.15 25.05
CA HIS A 333 12.20 3.04 26.09
C HIS A 333 11.71 3.60 27.44
N ALA A 334 11.10 4.78 27.43
CA ALA A 334 10.54 5.39 28.65
C ALA A 334 9.42 4.52 29.25
N GLY A 335 8.51 3.99 28.41
CA GLY A 335 7.43 3.10 28.82
C GLY A 335 7.92 1.77 29.41
N LEU A 336 8.94 1.15 28.76
CA LEU A 336 9.58 -0.07 29.26
C LEU A 336 10.25 0.15 30.63
N LEU A 337 10.98 1.24 30.75
CA LEU A 337 11.67 1.59 31.99
C LEU A 337 10.68 1.83 33.17
N ALA A 338 9.60 2.57 32.88
CA ALA A 338 8.52 2.79 33.85
C ALA A 338 7.81 1.46 34.22
N GLY A 339 7.54 0.60 33.24
CA GLY A 339 6.91 -0.70 33.43
C GLY A 339 7.79 -1.65 34.32
N ILE A 340 9.09 -1.71 34.02
CA ILE A 340 10.04 -2.50 34.82
C ILE A 340 10.13 -1.97 36.27
N LEU A 341 10.25 -0.64 36.46
CA LEU A 341 10.25 -0.03 37.75
C LEU A 341 8.98 -0.34 38.56
N GLY A 342 7.81 -0.21 37.92
CA GLY A 342 6.52 -0.56 38.53
C GLY A 342 6.46 -2.03 38.95
N LEU A 343 6.91 -2.93 38.08
CA LEU A 343 6.94 -4.37 38.36
C LEU A 343 7.88 -4.71 39.53
N VAL A 344 9.06 -4.08 39.59
CA VAL A 344 10.02 -4.25 40.74
C VAL A 344 9.40 -3.78 42.03
N LEU A 345 8.72 -2.63 42.04
CA LEU A 345 8.04 -2.12 43.23
C LEU A 345 6.93 -3.07 43.71
N VAL A 346 6.13 -3.61 42.78
CA VAL A 346 5.08 -4.60 43.11
C VAL A 346 5.70 -5.89 43.66
N PHE A 347 6.82 -6.35 43.14
CA PHE A 347 7.54 -7.53 43.66
C PHE A 347 8.08 -7.27 45.05
N LEU A 348 8.71 -6.13 45.27
CA LEU A 348 9.25 -5.75 46.55
C LEU A 348 8.13 -5.63 47.60
N TYR A 349 7.03 -4.98 47.27
CA TYR A 349 5.87 -4.90 48.17
C TYR A 349 5.29 -6.29 48.46
N SER A 350 5.13 -7.16 47.45
CA SER A 350 4.60 -8.50 47.65
C SER A 350 5.47 -9.37 48.58
N ILE A 351 6.79 -9.28 48.44
CA ILE A 351 7.73 -10.02 49.32
C ILE A 351 7.67 -9.47 50.73
N LEU A 352 7.68 -8.15 50.92
CA LEU A 352 7.65 -7.54 52.26
C LEU A 352 6.33 -7.80 53.00
N TYR A 353 5.19 -7.69 52.28
CA TYR A 353 3.87 -7.83 52.90
C TYR A 353 3.48 -9.29 53.14
N TYR A 354 3.68 -10.17 52.14
CA TYR A 354 3.28 -11.57 52.23
C TYR A 354 4.37 -12.52 52.69
N ARG A 355 5.60 -12.03 52.95
CA ARG A 355 6.75 -12.84 53.39
C ARG A 355 6.96 -14.07 52.49
N GLY A 356 6.99 -15.29 53.06
CA GLY A 356 7.20 -16.52 52.29
C GLY A 356 6.15 -16.80 51.21
N LEU A 357 4.89 -16.35 51.37
CA LEU A 357 3.84 -16.45 50.37
C LEU A 357 4.05 -15.45 49.24
N GLY A 358 4.82 -14.36 49.45
CA GLY A 358 5.17 -13.39 48.41
C GLY A 358 5.93 -14.01 47.25
N ILE A 359 6.77 -15.02 47.47
CA ILE A 359 7.49 -15.73 46.41
C ILE A 359 6.53 -16.46 45.46
N VAL A 360 5.47 -17.07 46.03
CA VAL A 360 4.44 -17.72 45.20
C VAL A 360 3.65 -16.70 44.38
N SER A 361 3.33 -15.55 45.01
CA SER A 361 2.64 -14.45 44.34
C SER A 361 3.47 -13.88 43.17
N VAL A 362 4.78 -13.63 43.39
CA VAL A 362 5.72 -13.18 42.36
C VAL A 362 5.84 -14.21 41.22
N GLY A 363 5.94 -15.50 41.56
CA GLY A 363 5.96 -16.59 40.57
C GLY A 363 4.71 -16.62 39.69
N SER A 364 3.53 -16.42 40.31
CA SER A 364 2.25 -16.32 39.56
C SER A 364 2.23 -15.12 38.62
N LEU A 365 2.72 -13.95 39.01
CA LEU A 365 2.80 -12.74 38.18
C LEU A 365 3.77 -12.93 37.03
N LEU A 366 4.92 -13.57 37.21
CA LEU A 366 5.87 -13.87 36.17
C LEU A 366 5.28 -14.83 35.11
N VAL A 367 4.54 -15.84 35.56
CA VAL A 367 3.83 -16.75 34.65
C VAL A 367 2.76 -16.02 33.86
N ALA A 368 1.96 -15.17 34.48
CA ALA A 368 0.95 -14.36 33.81
C ALA A 368 1.60 -13.43 32.78
N ALA A 369 2.70 -12.76 33.13
CA ALA A 369 3.45 -11.91 32.23
C ALA A 369 3.99 -12.69 31.03
N ALA A 370 4.56 -13.90 31.25
CA ALA A 370 5.05 -14.74 30.15
C ALA A 370 3.95 -15.18 29.19
N ILE A 371 2.79 -15.59 29.72
CA ILE A 371 1.65 -15.97 28.88
C ILE A 371 1.14 -14.77 28.07
N THR A 372 1.00 -13.61 28.69
CA THR A 372 0.58 -12.38 28.02
C THR A 372 1.56 -12.01 26.89
N LEU A 373 2.86 -12.04 27.18
CA LEU A 373 3.91 -11.73 26.20
C LEU A 373 3.92 -12.69 25.02
N LEU A 374 3.77 -14.00 25.27
CA LEU A 374 3.64 -15.03 24.24
C LEU A 374 2.37 -14.86 23.41
N THR A 375 1.26 -14.46 24.03
CA THR A 375 0.01 -14.19 23.31
C THR A 375 0.17 -12.99 22.37
N PHE A 376 0.79 -11.90 22.82
CA PHE A 376 1.09 -10.74 21.96
C PHE A 376 2.07 -11.07 20.84
N LEU A 377 2.99 -12.00 21.03
CA LEU A 377 3.94 -12.43 20.02
C LEU A 377 3.26 -13.25 18.91
N LEU A 378 2.16 -13.94 19.23
CA LEU A 378 1.40 -14.78 18.29
C LEU A 378 0.28 -14.05 17.54
N LEU A 379 -0.19 -12.91 18.07
CA LEU A 379 -1.18 -12.04 17.43
C LEU A 379 -0.54 -11.11 16.39
#